data_606ebbfb13c93f79fb408e59d9b0aa89
#
_entry.id   606ebbfb13c93f79fb408e59d9b0aa89
#
_cell.length_a   1.000
_cell.length_b   1.000
_cell.length_c   1.000
_cell.angle_alpha   90.00
_cell.angle_beta   90.00
_cell.angle_gamma   90.00
#
_symmetry.space_group_name_H-M   'P 1'
#
loop_
_entity.id
_entity.type
_entity.pdbx_description
1 polymer ?
#
loop_
_entity_poly.entity_id
_entity_poly.type
_entity_poly.pdbx_seq_one_letter_code
_entity_poly.pdbx_strand_id
1 'polypeptide(L)'
;MKKEGIDVIHTHASNMKWDMALVACLAGIRSVYTFHSCFKSRPISFLYHIWLRWSAKNLLSCKFQTISDSVYDNERLYYHNDTIKIYNWFGNKRFFPADKAEKQAVRKELGISKDSFVIISVGGCSVNKRHHDIIKVLPDLLKEKNNLMYLHLGQGDTTEEEKTLARKLGVENKIRFMGNQKEVRKFLIVSDVYLMTSHYEGISLTTIEALACKIPAILYDVPGLRDFNKEQLCSLLIPEQSTEIVKAIKKLRTNSGEKEMIIKNGYEMVMRKFFLPTNVRQIFKLYQGS
;
A
#
# COMPACT_ATOMS: atom_id res chain seq x y z
N MET A 1 31.89 14.08 2.00
CA MET A 1 30.74 14.27 1.10
C MET A 1 31.14 15.00 -0.21
N LYS A 2 31.57 16.27 -0.18
CA LYS A 2 32.02 16.95 -1.42
C LYS A 2 33.18 16.24 -2.12
N LYS A 3 34.15 15.71 -1.38
CA LYS A 3 35.26 14.92 -1.92
C LYS A 3 34.82 13.62 -2.63
N GLU A 4 33.64 13.10 -2.26
CA GLU A 4 33.04 11.87 -2.81
C GLU A 4 32.02 12.17 -3.93
N GLY A 5 31.89 13.43 -4.36
CA GLY A 5 30.95 13.82 -5.42
C GLY A 5 29.48 13.71 -5.04
N ILE A 6 29.13 13.84 -3.74
CA ILE A 6 27.75 13.81 -3.27
C ILE A 6 27.14 15.19 -3.41
N ASP A 7 26.07 15.32 -4.21
CA ASP A 7 25.37 16.57 -4.47
C ASP A 7 24.05 16.72 -3.68
N VAL A 8 23.46 15.60 -3.25
CA VAL A 8 22.15 15.56 -2.58
C VAL A 8 22.13 14.48 -1.50
N ILE A 9 21.57 14.81 -0.34
CA ILE A 9 21.14 13.81 0.66
C ILE A 9 19.63 13.69 0.60
N HIS A 10 19.12 12.49 0.30
CA HIS A 10 17.70 12.19 0.36
C HIS A 10 17.42 11.25 1.52
N THR A 11 16.71 11.75 2.54
CA THR A 11 16.44 11.04 3.79
C THR A 11 15.03 10.50 3.83
N HIS A 12 14.88 9.22 4.20
CA HIS A 12 13.61 8.52 4.38
C HIS A 12 13.34 8.12 5.84
N ALA A 13 14.36 8.14 6.69
CA ALA A 13 14.23 7.78 8.10
C ALA A 13 13.62 8.93 8.93
N SER A 14 12.53 8.65 9.62
CA SER A 14 11.74 9.68 10.33
C SER A 14 12.47 10.37 11.48
N ASN A 15 13.40 9.67 12.13
CA ASN A 15 14.21 10.17 13.26
C ASN A 15 15.44 10.96 12.84
N MET A 16 15.85 10.93 11.56
CA MET A 16 17.09 11.56 11.08
C MET A 16 16.86 12.78 10.18
N LYS A 17 15.61 13.24 10.01
CA LYS A 17 15.31 14.30 9.04
C LYS A 17 16.04 15.60 9.30
N TRP A 18 16.07 16.05 10.56
CA TRP A 18 16.70 17.30 10.95
C TRP A 18 18.23 17.18 10.93
N ASP A 19 18.76 16.09 11.48
CA ASP A 19 20.20 15.81 11.52
C ASP A 19 20.81 15.75 10.12
N MET A 20 20.16 15.05 9.20
CA MET A 20 20.64 14.95 7.81
C MET A 20 20.49 16.29 7.06
N ALA A 21 19.47 17.08 7.36
CA ALA A 21 19.34 18.42 6.81
C ALA A 21 20.47 19.34 7.32
N LEU A 22 20.82 19.27 8.61
CA LEU A 22 21.95 19.99 9.18
C LEU A 22 23.28 19.59 8.55
N VAL A 23 23.54 18.27 8.44
CA VAL A 23 24.75 17.74 7.81
C VAL A 23 24.86 18.20 6.35
N ALA A 24 23.75 18.18 5.60
CA ALA A 24 23.74 18.67 4.23
C ALA A 24 24.04 20.17 4.13
N CYS A 25 23.41 20.98 5.01
CA CYS A 25 23.63 22.41 5.10
C CYS A 25 25.11 22.75 5.37
N LEU A 26 25.70 22.12 6.40
CA LEU A 26 27.12 22.31 6.74
C LEU A 26 28.07 21.85 5.61
N ALA A 27 27.70 20.81 4.87
CA ALA A 27 28.46 20.35 3.70
C ALA A 27 28.23 21.22 2.45
N GLY A 28 27.28 22.15 2.46
CA GLY A 28 26.89 22.96 1.30
C GLY A 28 26.32 22.13 0.15
N ILE A 29 25.58 21.06 0.46
CA ILE A 29 24.88 20.20 -0.49
C ILE A 29 23.38 20.24 -0.22
N ARG A 30 22.57 19.79 -1.19
CA ARG A 30 21.10 19.82 -1.07
C ARG A 30 20.59 18.72 -0.14
N SER A 31 19.47 18.97 0.52
CA SER A 31 18.75 17.97 1.29
C SER A 31 17.31 17.84 0.89
N VAL A 32 16.82 16.61 0.84
CA VAL A 32 15.43 16.26 0.60
C VAL A 32 15.00 15.28 1.68
N TYR A 33 13.79 15.43 2.19
CA TYR A 33 13.19 14.48 3.11
C TYR A 33 11.82 14.03 2.61
N THR A 34 11.55 12.72 2.61
CA THR A 34 10.27 12.14 2.22
C THR A 34 9.47 11.70 3.44
N PHE A 35 8.23 12.20 3.55
CA PHE A 35 7.25 11.71 4.51
C PHE A 35 6.52 10.48 3.95
N HIS A 36 6.55 9.37 4.71
CA HIS A 36 6.00 8.07 4.29
C HIS A 36 4.71 7.67 5.00
N SER A 37 4.26 8.41 6.01
CA SER A 37 3.09 8.04 6.80
C SER A 37 2.33 9.24 7.33
N CYS A 38 1.03 9.03 7.63
CA CYS A 38 0.14 10.01 8.25
C CYS A 38 0.32 10.00 9.78
N PHE A 39 1.54 10.19 10.25
CA PHE A 39 1.81 10.19 11.69
C PHE A 39 1.33 11.48 12.34
N LYS A 40 0.55 11.35 13.41
CA LYS A 40 0.16 12.45 14.30
C LYS A 40 0.94 12.35 15.62
N SER A 41 1.68 13.39 15.96
CA SER A 41 2.41 13.46 17.22
C SER A 41 1.47 13.57 18.42
N ARG A 42 1.96 13.16 19.61
CA ARG A 42 1.25 13.43 20.87
C ARG A 42 1.14 14.94 21.09
N PRO A 43 0.07 15.43 21.74
CA PRO A 43 -0.13 16.87 21.96
C PRO A 43 1.10 17.57 22.59
N ILE A 44 1.73 16.92 23.55
CA ILE A 44 2.90 17.49 24.25
C ILE A 44 4.13 17.71 23.35
N SER A 45 4.27 16.95 22.27
CA SER A 45 5.39 17.08 21.32
C SER A 45 5.01 17.76 20.00
N PHE A 46 3.77 18.22 19.89
CA PHE A 46 3.24 18.78 18.64
C PHE A 46 3.99 20.02 18.17
N LEU A 47 4.15 21.02 19.07
CA LEU A 47 4.88 22.26 18.75
C LEU A 47 6.34 22.00 18.40
N TYR A 48 6.98 21.04 19.09
CA TYR A 48 8.33 20.61 18.76
C TYR A 48 8.42 20.03 17.35
N HIS A 49 7.47 19.21 16.95
CA HIS A 49 7.43 18.65 15.59
C HIS A 49 7.14 19.70 14.50
N ILE A 50 6.35 20.73 14.79
CA ILE A 50 6.18 21.89 13.92
C ILE A 50 7.49 22.65 13.78
N TRP A 51 8.14 22.97 14.92
CA TRP A 51 9.41 23.69 14.93
C TRP A 51 10.51 22.95 14.16
N LEU A 52 10.62 21.61 14.32
CA LEU A 52 11.57 20.80 13.56
C LEU A 52 11.35 20.87 12.04
N ARG A 53 10.09 20.90 11.60
CA ARG A 53 9.76 21.04 10.17
C ARG A 53 10.11 22.44 9.68
N TRP A 54 9.66 23.43 10.41
CA TRP A 54 9.93 24.82 10.06
C TRP A 54 11.43 25.14 10.00
N SER A 55 12.20 24.73 10.99
CA SER A 55 13.64 24.98 11.04
C SER A 55 14.40 24.22 9.95
N ALA A 56 14.08 22.95 9.71
CA ALA A 56 14.69 22.18 8.63
C ALA A 56 14.42 22.81 7.24
N LYS A 57 13.21 23.32 7.01
CA LYS A 57 12.82 23.96 5.76
C LYS A 57 13.43 25.35 5.59
N ASN A 58 13.33 26.21 6.62
CA ASN A 58 13.65 27.63 6.47
C ASN A 58 15.10 27.97 6.87
N LEU A 59 15.69 27.25 7.82
CA LEU A 59 17.08 27.49 8.27
C LEU A 59 18.07 26.56 7.54
N LEU A 60 17.68 25.33 7.23
CA LEU A 60 18.57 24.32 6.63
C LEU A 60 18.25 24.06 5.16
N SER A 61 17.31 24.79 4.56
CA SER A 61 16.91 24.69 3.14
C SER A 61 16.54 23.26 2.69
N CYS A 62 16.01 22.44 3.63
CA CYS A 62 15.58 21.08 3.32
C CYS A 62 14.27 21.10 2.52
N LYS A 63 14.23 20.46 1.37
CA LYS A 63 13.00 20.26 0.61
C LYS A 63 12.22 19.07 1.14
N PHE A 64 10.92 19.25 1.32
CA PHE A 64 10.02 18.22 1.84
C PHE A 64 9.13 17.65 0.74
N GLN A 65 9.08 16.33 0.69
CA GLN A 65 8.23 15.57 -0.24
C GLN A 65 7.27 14.67 0.53
N THR A 66 6.06 14.50 -0.01
CA THR A 66 5.04 13.55 0.46
C THR A 66 4.66 12.57 -0.66
N ILE A 67 4.31 11.34 -0.27
CA ILE A 67 4.14 10.21 -1.21
C ILE A 67 2.69 9.94 -1.63
N SER A 68 1.72 10.62 -1.00
CA SER A 68 0.29 10.38 -1.21
C SER A 68 -0.54 11.60 -0.85
N ASP A 69 -1.82 11.57 -1.18
CA ASP A 69 -2.75 12.64 -0.81
C ASP A 69 -2.95 12.72 0.70
N SER A 70 -3.18 11.59 1.37
CA SER A 70 -3.35 11.56 2.83
C SER A 70 -2.11 12.04 3.59
N VAL A 71 -0.90 11.70 3.14
CA VAL A 71 0.33 12.19 3.76
C VAL A 71 0.51 13.69 3.49
N TYR A 72 0.19 14.17 2.29
CA TYR A 72 0.21 15.59 1.96
C TYR A 72 -0.77 16.39 2.84
N ASP A 73 -2.01 15.92 2.94
CA ASP A 73 -3.03 16.57 3.74
C ASP A 73 -2.65 16.57 5.24
N ASN A 74 -2.06 15.49 5.76
CA ASN A 74 -1.54 15.44 7.12
C ASN A 74 -0.42 16.45 7.37
N GLU A 75 0.55 16.58 6.48
CA GLU A 75 1.62 17.58 6.62
C GLU A 75 1.07 19.00 6.52
N ARG A 76 0.21 19.27 5.55
CA ARG A 76 -0.34 20.60 5.30
C ARG A 76 -1.34 21.04 6.38
N LEU A 77 -2.34 20.22 6.70
CA LEU A 77 -3.45 20.60 7.56
C LEU A 77 -3.13 20.46 9.05
N TYR A 78 -2.37 19.43 9.42
CA TYR A 78 -2.05 19.15 10.81
C TYR A 78 -0.73 19.80 11.26
N TYR A 79 0.32 19.74 10.44
CA TYR A 79 1.62 20.30 10.78
C TYR A 79 1.91 21.69 10.18
N HIS A 80 0.98 22.26 9.39
CA HIS A 80 1.16 23.52 8.66
C HIS A 80 2.44 23.54 7.82
N ASN A 81 2.76 22.42 7.22
CA ASN A 81 3.99 22.19 6.48
C ASN A 81 3.67 21.90 5.00
N ASP A 82 3.87 22.89 4.15
CA ASP A 82 3.73 22.69 2.71
C ASP A 82 4.86 21.82 2.16
N THR A 83 4.50 20.82 1.40
CA THR A 83 5.41 19.83 0.83
C THR A 83 5.20 19.70 -0.67
N ILE A 84 6.16 19.14 -1.36
CA ILE A 84 6.03 18.78 -2.77
C ILE A 84 5.44 17.36 -2.84
N LYS A 85 4.24 17.22 -3.40
CA LYS A 85 3.62 15.90 -3.55
C LYS A 85 4.16 15.19 -4.78
N ILE A 86 4.88 14.09 -4.58
CA ILE A 86 5.31 13.18 -5.62
C ILE A 86 4.91 11.78 -5.17
N TYR A 87 4.01 11.16 -5.90
CA TYR A 87 3.50 9.84 -5.53
C TYR A 87 4.60 8.77 -5.56
N ASN A 88 4.50 7.78 -4.68
CA ASN A 88 5.25 6.54 -4.82
C ASN A 88 4.94 5.88 -6.17
N TRP A 89 5.71 4.88 -6.53
CA TRP A 89 5.59 4.20 -7.81
C TRP A 89 5.70 2.69 -7.68
N PHE A 90 5.30 1.98 -8.71
CA PHE A 90 5.47 0.54 -8.83
C PHE A 90 6.35 0.19 -10.03
N GLY A 91 6.91 -1.01 -10.01
CA GLY A 91 7.70 -1.55 -11.11
C GLY A 91 6.80 -2.05 -12.25
N ASN A 92 6.51 -1.21 -13.23
CA ASN A 92 5.61 -1.53 -14.35
C ASN A 92 6.07 -2.70 -15.23
N LYS A 93 7.37 -3.04 -15.19
CA LYS A 93 7.92 -4.25 -15.84
C LYS A 93 7.68 -5.52 -15.01
N ARG A 94 7.40 -5.39 -13.72
CA ARG A 94 7.14 -6.51 -12.80
C ARG A 94 5.65 -6.77 -12.59
N PHE A 95 4.84 -5.71 -12.57
CA PHE A 95 3.42 -5.78 -12.30
C PHE A 95 2.63 -5.29 -13.51
N PHE A 96 1.99 -6.21 -14.17
CA PHE A 96 1.18 -6.00 -15.38
C PHE A 96 0.09 -7.07 -15.44
N PRO A 97 -1.02 -6.82 -16.17
CA PRO A 97 -2.11 -7.79 -16.27
C PRO A 97 -1.66 -9.09 -16.89
N ALA A 98 -2.29 -10.19 -16.51
CA ALA A 98 -2.18 -11.49 -17.17
C ALA A 98 -3.34 -11.69 -18.13
N ASP A 99 -3.12 -12.42 -19.20
CA ASP A 99 -4.19 -12.98 -20.01
C ASP A 99 -4.79 -14.25 -19.38
N LYS A 100 -5.86 -14.79 -19.99
CA LYS A 100 -6.53 -15.98 -19.46
C LYS A 100 -5.62 -17.22 -19.47
N ALA A 101 -4.75 -17.35 -20.48
CA ALA A 101 -3.87 -18.50 -20.62
C ALA A 101 -2.79 -18.49 -19.52
N GLU A 102 -2.13 -17.35 -19.29
CA GLU A 102 -1.16 -17.17 -18.22
C GLU A 102 -1.81 -17.43 -16.85
N LYS A 103 -2.98 -16.82 -16.56
CA LYS A 103 -3.71 -17.07 -15.30
C LYS A 103 -3.98 -18.55 -15.07
N GLN A 104 -4.43 -19.27 -16.10
CA GLN A 104 -4.72 -20.71 -16.00
C GLN A 104 -3.46 -21.56 -15.81
N ALA A 105 -2.39 -21.24 -16.52
CA ALA A 105 -1.10 -21.93 -16.40
C ALA A 105 -0.54 -21.80 -14.98
N VAL A 106 -0.55 -20.58 -14.43
CA VAL A 106 -0.05 -20.30 -13.07
C VAL A 106 -0.98 -20.92 -12.01
N ARG A 107 -2.31 -20.91 -12.20
CA ARG A 107 -3.22 -21.64 -11.30
C ARG A 107 -2.90 -23.14 -11.26
N LYS A 108 -2.65 -23.76 -12.42
CA LYS A 108 -2.26 -25.18 -12.51
C LYS A 108 -0.93 -25.43 -11.78
N GLU A 109 0.07 -24.58 -12.01
CA GLU A 109 1.38 -24.66 -11.37
C GLU A 109 1.24 -24.58 -9.83
N LEU A 110 0.39 -23.68 -9.33
CA LEU A 110 0.14 -23.52 -7.90
C LEU A 110 -0.86 -24.53 -7.33
N GLY A 111 -1.38 -25.48 -8.12
CA GLY A 111 -2.39 -26.44 -7.67
C GLY A 111 -3.68 -25.75 -7.20
N ILE A 112 -4.11 -24.69 -7.89
CA ILE A 112 -5.36 -23.95 -7.63
C ILE A 112 -6.40 -24.41 -8.64
N SER A 113 -7.53 -24.93 -8.15
CA SER A 113 -8.63 -25.36 -9.03
C SER A 113 -9.16 -24.17 -9.86
N LYS A 114 -9.59 -24.46 -11.10
CA LYS A 114 -10.19 -23.45 -12.01
C LYS A 114 -11.41 -22.76 -11.39
N ASP A 115 -12.19 -23.50 -10.59
CA ASP A 115 -13.42 -23.02 -9.99
C ASP A 115 -13.21 -22.36 -8.61
N SER A 116 -11.99 -22.36 -8.10
CA SER A 116 -11.68 -21.73 -6.82
C SER A 116 -11.82 -20.22 -6.90
N PHE A 117 -12.53 -19.63 -5.94
CA PHE A 117 -12.50 -18.21 -5.71
C PHE A 117 -11.30 -17.88 -4.81
N VAL A 118 -10.36 -17.09 -5.33
CA VAL A 118 -9.08 -16.82 -4.66
C VAL A 118 -9.06 -15.41 -4.12
N ILE A 119 -8.95 -15.31 -2.79
CA ILE A 119 -8.68 -14.06 -2.07
C ILE A 119 -7.17 -13.95 -1.85
N ILE A 120 -6.62 -12.75 -1.93
CA ILE A 120 -5.21 -12.50 -1.60
C ILE A 120 -5.06 -11.28 -0.73
N SER A 121 -4.15 -11.34 0.24
CA SER A 121 -3.55 -10.17 0.89
C SER A 121 -2.04 -10.24 0.83
N VAL A 122 -1.38 -9.08 0.75
CA VAL A 122 0.07 -8.99 0.66
C VAL A 122 0.57 -7.91 1.63
N GLY A 123 1.39 -8.30 2.58
CA GLY A 123 1.96 -7.39 3.56
C GLY A 123 2.58 -8.12 4.75
N GLY A 124 3.51 -7.48 5.46
CA GLY A 124 4.08 -8.05 6.68
C GLY A 124 3.00 -8.24 7.76
N CYS A 125 3.02 -9.39 8.43
CA CYS A 125 2.06 -9.70 9.50
C CYS A 125 2.33 -8.79 10.72
N SER A 126 1.41 -7.89 11.01
CA SER A 126 1.49 -6.96 12.14
C SER A 126 0.09 -6.56 12.61
N VAL A 127 0.00 -6.04 13.81
CA VAL A 127 -1.25 -5.52 14.38
C VAL A 127 -1.89 -4.49 13.45
N ASN A 128 -1.08 -3.65 12.78
CA ASN A 128 -1.57 -2.65 11.84
C ASN A 128 -2.23 -3.25 10.58
N LYS A 129 -1.73 -4.38 10.07
CA LYS A 129 -2.23 -5.00 8.83
C LYS A 129 -3.55 -5.75 9.02
N ARG A 130 -3.87 -6.17 10.24
CA ARG A 130 -5.17 -6.78 10.62
C ARG A 130 -5.60 -7.95 9.73
N HIS A 131 -4.66 -8.78 9.27
CA HIS A 131 -5.01 -9.96 8.47
C HIS A 131 -5.95 -10.92 9.20
N HIS A 132 -5.98 -10.88 10.54
CA HIS A 132 -6.93 -11.62 11.36
C HIS A 132 -8.39 -11.30 11.02
N ASP A 133 -8.71 -10.10 10.52
CA ASP A 133 -10.08 -9.75 10.12
C ASP A 133 -10.51 -10.52 8.86
N ILE A 134 -9.56 -10.79 7.93
CA ILE A 134 -9.82 -11.65 6.76
C ILE A 134 -10.05 -13.09 7.22
N ILE A 135 -9.21 -13.59 8.14
CA ILE A 135 -9.31 -14.97 8.65
C ILE A 135 -10.65 -15.19 9.38
N LYS A 136 -11.09 -14.21 10.19
CA LYS A 136 -12.37 -14.28 10.94
C LYS A 136 -13.59 -14.49 10.06
N VAL A 137 -13.60 -13.97 8.84
CA VAL A 137 -14.77 -14.04 7.95
C VAL A 137 -14.75 -15.24 7.01
N LEU A 138 -13.66 -15.99 6.95
CA LEU A 138 -13.58 -17.18 6.09
C LEU A 138 -14.68 -18.22 6.38
N PRO A 139 -15.05 -18.53 7.64
CA PRO A 139 -16.16 -19.46 7.90
C PRO A 139 -17.46 -19.05 7.24
N ASP A 140 -17.80 -17.74 7.28
CA ASP A 140 -19.04 -17.24 6.67
C ASP A 140 -18.98 -17.25 5.14
N LEU A 141 -17.85 -16.90 4.57
CA LEU A 141 -17.63 -16.98 3.12
C LEU A 141 -17.70 -18.42 2.60
N LEU A 142 -17.23 -19.38 3.39
CA LEU A 142 -17.26 -20.82 3.04
C LEU A 142 -18.66 -21.40 3.08
N LYS A 143 -19.57 -20.90 3.92
CA LYS A 143 -21.02 -21.28 3.90
C LYS A 143 -21.65 -20.95 2.56
N GLU A 144 -21.24 -19.85 1.92
CA GLU A 144 -21.76 -19.43 0.62
C GLU A 144 -21.07 -20.13 -0.57
N LYS A 145 -19.78 -20.47 -0.44
CA LYS A 145 -18.99 -21.13 -1.49
C LYS A 145 -17.86 -21.97 -0.90
N ASN A 146 -18.02 -23.29 -0.93
CA ASN A 146 -17.03 -24.25 -0.42
C ASN A 146 -15.66 -24.18 -1.13
N ASN A 147 -15.62 -23.70 -2.37
CA ASN A 147 -14.40 -23.63 -3.17
C ASN A 147 -13.75 -22.23 -3.10
N LEU A 148 -13.38 -21.84 -1.89
CA LEU A 148 -12.66 -20.61 -1.60
C LEU A 148 -11.26 -20.94 -1.11
N MET A 149 -10.28 -20.14 -1.52
CA MET A 149 -8.90 -20.17 -1.04
C MET A 149 -8.43 -18.78 -0.69
N TYR A 150 -7.73 -18.65 0.42
CA TYR A 150 -7.06 -17.42 0.79
C TYR A 150 -5.54 -17.58 0.67
N LEU A 151 -4.91 -16.75 -0.16
CA LEU A 151 -3.46 -16.64 -0.28
C LEU A 151 -2.98 -15.51 0.63
N HIS A 152 -2.29 -15.89 1.69
CA HIS A 152 -1.74 -14.97 2.68
C HIS A 152 -0.23 -14.82 2.42
N LEU A 153 0.18 -13.67 1.85
CA LEU A 153 1.57 -13.37 1.54
C LEU A 153 2.13 -12.36 2.54
N GLY A 154 3.17 -12.76 3.21
CA GLY A 154 3.90 -11.98 4.21
C GLY A 154 4.21 -12.77 5.45
N GLN A 155 5.08 -12.21 6.26
CA GLN A 155 5.51 -12.75 7.55
C GLN A 155 5.81 -11.59 8.50
N GLY A 156 5.67 -11.80 9.80
CA GLY A 156 5.95 -10.79 10.81
C GLY A 156 5.45 -11.21 12.19
N ASP A 157 5.27 -10.23 13.07
CA ASP A 157 5.04 -10.45 14.51
C ASP A 157 3.74 -11.22 14.81
N THR A 158 2.68 -11.03 14.00
CA THR A 158 1.37 -11.68 14.23
C THR A 158 1.20 -13.00 13.48
N THR A 159 2.22 -13.51 12.79
CA THR A 159 2.10 -14.72 11.94
C THR A 159 1.57 -15.93 12.68
N GLU A 160 2.10 -16.24 13.87
CA GLU A 160 1.69 -17.42 14.62
C GLU A 160 0.31 -17.25 15.27
N GLU A 161 -0.06 -16.03 15.65
CA GLU A 161 -1.42 -15.70 16.12
C GLU A 161 -2.44 -15.91 15.01
N GLU A 162 -2.13 -15.48 13.81
CA GLU A 162 -2.97 -15.64 12.62
C GLU A 162 -3.17 -17.12 12.24
N LYS A 163 -2.12 -17.93 12.27
CA LYS A 163 -2.21 -19.39 12.07
C LYS A 163 -3.03 -20.07 13.19
N THR A 164 -2.84 -19.65 14.42
CA THR A 164 -3.59 -20.18 15.57
C THR A 164 -5.08 -19.84 15.44
N LEU A 165 -5.41 -18.62 15.02
CA LEU A 165 -6.77 -18.21 14.74
C LEU A 165 -7.39 -19.06 13.62
N ALA A 166 -6.65 -19.31 12.53
CA ALA A 166 -7.12 -20.15 11.43
C ALA A 166 -7.45 -21.58 11.87
N ARG A 167 -6.60 -22.19 12.71
CA ARG A 167 -6.86 -23.52 13.33
C ARG A 167 -8.11 -23.49 14.22
N LYS A 168 -8.20 -22.49 15.11
CA LYS A 168 -9.36 -22.34 16.01
C LYS A 168 -10.69 -22.23 15.27
N LEU A 169 -10.68 -21.57 14.10
CA LEU A 169 -11.86 -21.40 13.26
C LEU A 169 -12.09 -22.56 12.27
N GLY A 170 -11.22 -23.56 12.23
CA GLY A 170 -11.32 -24.72 11.33
C GLY A 170 -11.13 -24.39 9.85
N VAL A 171 -10.43 -23.29 9.53
CA VAL A 171 -10.24 -22.80 8.15
C VAL A 171 -8.79 -22.88 7.67
N GLU A 172 -7.89 -23.50 8.44
CA GLU A 172 -6.47 -23.61 8.12
C GLU A 172 -6.22 -24.23 6.73
N ASN A 173 -6.98 -25.25 6.35
CA ASN A 173 -6.90 -25.92 5.04
C ASN A 173 -7.38 -25.05 3.86
N LYS A 174 -7.98 -23.89 4.14
CA LYS A 174 -8.44 -22.91 3.14
C LYS A 174 -7.48 -21.72 2.99
N ILE A 175 -6.43 -21.68 3.81
CA ILE A 175 -5.42 -20.61 3.80
C ILE A 175 -4.07 -21.21 3.39
N ARG A 176 -3.41 -20.55 2.45
CA ARG A 176 -2.00 -20.81 2.16
C ARG A 176 -1.16 -19.66 2.72
N PHE A 177 -0.51 -19.91 3.85
CA PHE A 177 0.48 -18.99 4.42
C PHE A 177 1.79 -19.10 3.64
N MET A 178 2.02 -18.17 2.73
CA MET A 178 3.12 -18.23 1.75
C MET A 178 4.42 -17.59 2.25
N GLY A 179 4.38 -16.92 3.43
CA GLY A 179 5.53 -16.16 3.90
C GLY A 179 5.91 -15.02 2.95
N ASN A 180 7.15 -14.56 3.02
CA ASN A 180 7.67 -13.51 2.14
C ASN A 180 7.98 -14.07 0.75
N GLN A 181 7.40 -13.45 -0.28
CA GLN A 181 7.56 -13.87 -1.67
C GLN A 181 8.29 -12.80 -2.49
N LYS A 182 9.25 -13.24 -3.32
CA LYS A 182 9.94 -12.35 -4.28
C LYS A 182 9.07 -12.06 -5.52
N GLU A 183 8.35 -13.07 -6.00
CA GLU A 183 7.51 -13.01 -7.22
C GLU A 183 6.03 -12.83 -6.87
N VAL A 184 5.68 -11.68 -6.27
CA VAL A 184 4.32 -11.38 -5.81
C VAL A 184 3.30 -11.38 -6.95
N ARG A 185 3.68 -10.92 -8.15
CA ARG A 185 2.80 -10.88 -9.32
C ARG A 185 2.17 -12.25 -9.61
N LYS A 186 2.94 -13.33 -9.47
CA LYS A 186 2.47 -14.72 -9.70
C LYS A 186 1.23 -15.05 -8.87
N PHE A 187 1.15 -14.55 -7.64
CA PHE A 187 0.02 -14.79 -6.74
C PHE A 187 -1.12 -13.78 -6.98
N LEU A 188 -0.80 -12.54 -7.36
CA LEU A 188 -1.82 -11.55 -7.70
C LEU A 188 -2.64 -12.01 -8.91
N ILE A 189 -2.00 -12.39 -10.02
CA ILE A 189 -2.70 -12.71 -11.27
C ILE A 189 -3.63 -13.94 -11.19
N VAL A 190 -3.41 -14.86 -10.24
CA VAL A 190 -4.29 -16.01 -10.02
C VAL A 190 -5.48 -15.68 -9.12
N SER A 191 -5.46 -14.53 -8.46
CA SER A 191 -6.48 -14.12 -7.49
C SER A 191 -7.68 -13.45 -8.17
N ASP A 192 -8.82 -13.46 -7.48
CA ASP A 192 -10.07 -12.88 -7.96
C ASP A 192 -10.42 -11.59 -7.22
N VAL A 193 -9.84 -11.38 -6.03
CA VAL A 193 -9.94 -10.16 -5.22
C VAL A 193 -8.73 -9.98 -4.33
N TYR A 194 -8.26 -8.75 -4.21
CA TYR A 194 -7.22 -8.32 -3.28
C TYR A 194 -7.87 -7.64 -2.06
N LEU A 195 -7.43 -7.99 -0.86
CA LEU A 195 -7.90 -7.38 0.39
C LEU A 195 -6.76 -6.65 1.10
N MET A 196 -7.05 -5.43 1.58
CA MET A 196 -6.17 -4.68 2.47
C MET A 196 -6.95 -4.16 3.67
N THR A 197 -6.65 -4.72 4.83
CA THR A 197 -7.35 -4.47 6.11
C THR A 197 -6.54 -3.63 7.09
N SER A 198 -5.53 -2.91 6.60
CA SER A 198 -4.68 -2.07 7.45
C SER A 198 -5.46 -1.01 8.18
N HIS A 199 -5.06 -0.72 9.42
CA HIS A 199 -5.62 0.38 10.23
C HIS A 199 -5.18 1.76 9.74
N TYR A 200 -3.97 1.87 9.18
CA TYR A 200 -3.47 3.08 8.50
C TYR A 200 -2.37 2.73 7.51
N GLU A 201 -2.20 3.55 6.50
CA GLU A 201 -1.13 3.49 5.50
C GLU A 201 -0.64 4.90 5.16
N GLY A 202 0.61 5.02 4.72
CA GLY A 202 1.03 6.21 3.98
C GLY A 202 0.52 6.18 2.55
N ILE A 203 0.76 5.06 1.88
CA ILE A 203 0.15 4.55 0.65
C ILE A 203 0.47 3.06 0.56
N SER A 204 -0.48 2.24 0.16
CA SER A 204 -0.25 0.80 0.01
C SER A 204 0.37 0.47 -1.35
N LEU A 205 1.68 0.17 -1.38
CA LEU A 205 2.36 -0.27 -2.62
C LEU A 205 1.75 -1.57 -3.16
N THR A 206 1.40 -2.51 -2.30
CA THR A 206 0.83 -3.79 -2.72
C THR A 206 -0.60 -3.64 -3.27
N THR A 207 -1.35 -2.62 -2.86
CA THR A 207 -2.61 -2.24 -3.51
C THR A 207 -2.36 -1.68 -4.91
N ILE A 208 -1.34 -0.81 -5.08
CA ILE A 208 -0.94 -0.31 -6.41
C ILE A 208 -0.57 -1.47 -7.33
N GLU A 209 0.21 -2.43 -6.83
CA GLU A 209 0.64 -3.63 -7.57
C GLU A 209 -0.54 -4.53 -7.97
N ALA A 210 -1.52 -4.71 -7.07
CA ALA A 210 -2.74 -5.46 -7.36
C ALA A 210 -3.58 -4.80 -8.46
N LEU A 211 -3.80 -3.48 -8.34
CA LEU A 211 -4.53 -2.70 -9.36
C LEU A 211 -3.80 -2.66 -10.71
N ALA A 212 -2.45 -2.61 -10.69
CA ALA A 212 -1.62 -2.71 -11.89
C ALA A 212 -1.76 -4.08 -12.59
N CYS A 213 -2.05 -5.13 -11.83
CA CYS A 213 -2.37 -6.47 -12.35
C CYS A 213 -3.85 -6.64 -12.72
N LYS A 214 -4.67 -5.57 -12.66
CA LYS A 214 -6.13 -5.60 -12.89
C LYS A 214 -6.87 -6.52 -11.91
N ILE A 215 -6.43 -6.60 -10.66
CA ILE A 215 -7.14 -7.33 -9.61
C ILE A 215 -8.01 -6.32 -8.84
N PRO A 216 -9.33 -6.56 -8.74
CA PRO A 216 -10.22 -5.68 -7.98
C PRO A 216 -9.84 -5.70 -6.50
N ALA A 217 -9.87 -4.54 -5.85
CA ALA A 217 -9.47 -4.37 -4.46
C ALA A 217 -10.66 -4.03 -3.56
N ILE A 218 -10.67 -4.61 -2.36
CA ILE A 218 -11.50 -4.20 -1.22
C ILE A 218 -10.54 -3.68 -0.16
N LEU A 219 -10.75 -2.46 0.29
CA LEU A 219 -9.86 -1.74 1.20
C LEU A 219 -10.65 -1.20 2.38
N TYR A 220 -10.05 -1.20 3.57
CA TYR A 220 -10.60 -0.43 4.68
C TYR A 220 -10.53 1.08 4.39
N ASP A 221 -11.56 1.83 4.80
CA ASP A 221 -11.65 3.28 4.59
C ASP A 221 -10.82 4.03 5.64
N VAL A 222 -9.51 4.02 5.43
CA VAL A 222 -8.51 4.65 6.31
C VAL A 222 -7.56 5.54 5.50
N PRO A 223 -6.82 6.46 6.15
CA PRO A 223 -5.80 7.24 5.48
C PRO A 223 -4.82 6.38 4.68
N GLY A 224 -4.45 6.84 3.49
CA GLY A 224 -3.59 6.14 2.53
C GLY A 224 -4.30 5.07 1.70
N LEU A 225 -5.36 4.41 2.21
CA LEU A 225 -6.19 3.49 1.41
C LEU A 225 -7.32 4.23 0.71
N ARG A 226 -7.96 5.22 1.34
CA ARG A 226 -9.01 6.05 0.71
C ARG A 226 -8.49 6.90 -0.46
N ASP A 227 -7.19 7.13 -0.53
CA ASP A 227 -6.55 7.89 -1.61
C ASP A 227 -6.77 7.26 -2.98
N PHE A 228 -6.99 5.93 -3.03
CA PHE A 228 -7.30 5.23 -4.28
C PHE A 228 -8.64 5.62 -4.89
N ASN A 229 -9.60 6.09 -4.07
CA ASN A 229 -10.94 6.48 -4.53
C ASN A 229 -11.17 8.01 -4.55
N LYS A 230 -10.14 8.82 -4.35
CA LYS A 230 -10.28 10.28 -4.20
C LYS A 230 -10.86 10.96 -5.44
N GLU A 231 -10.61 10.44 -6.63
CA GLU A 231 -11.05 11.03 -7.91
C GLU A 231 -12.18 10.22 -8.56
N GLN A 232 -12.14 8.91 -8.42
CA GLN A 232 -13.12 7.99 -9.01
C GLN A 232 -13.12 6.66 -8.26
N LEU A 233 -14.14 5.84 -8.49
CA LEU A 233 -14.27 4.53 -7.85
C LEU A 233 -13.26 3.54 -8.44
N CYS A 234 -12.14 3.31 -7.73
CA CYS A 234 -11.05 2.39 -8.12
C CYS A 234 -10.98 1.12 -7.26
N SER A 235 -11.70 1.10 -6.14
CA SER A 235 -11.78 -0.01 -5.21
C SER A 235 -13.09 0.05 -4.42
N LEU A 236 -13.47 -1.03 -3.73
CA LEU A 236 -14.51 -0.95 -2.72
C LEU A 236 -13.88 -0.52 -1.39
N LEU A 237 -14.21 0.69 -0.94
CA LEU A 237 -13.90 1.15 0.42
C LEU A 237 -14.99 0.67 1.37
N ILE A 238 -14.57 0.06 2.48
CA ILE A 238 -15.48 -0.46 3.51
C ILE A 238 -15.03 0.02 4.90
N PRO A 239 -15.96 0.16 5.86
CA PRO A 239 -15.61 0.43 7.26
C PRO A 239 -14.63 -0.62 7.82
N GLU A 240 -13.83 -0.25 8.83
CA GLU A 240 -12.90 -1.14 9.55
C GLU A 240 -13.63 -2.22 10.38
N GLN A 241 -14.51 -2.98 9.74
CA GLN A 241 -15.29 -4.05 10.34
C GLN A 241 -15.21 -5.31 9.48
N SER A 242 -14.81 -6.43 10.08
CA SER A 242 -14.63 -7.68 9.34
C SER A 242 -15.90 -8.16 8.61
N THR A 243 -17.09 -7.94 9.19
CA THR A 243 -18.37 -8.29 8.57
C THR A 243 -18.63 -7.59 7.22
N GLU A 244 -18.08 -6.39 7.03
CA GLU A 244 -18.21 -5.65 5.77
C GLU A 244 -17.40 -6.29 4.63
N ILE A 245 -16.36 -7.06 4.95
CA ILE A 245 -15.58 -7.83 3.96
C ILE A 245 -16.49 -8.84 3.24
N VAL A 246 -17.35 -9.55 3.98
CA VAL A 246 -18.30 -10.52 3.40
C VAL A 246 -19.24 -9.86 2.42
N LYS A 247 -19.83 -8.72 2.82
CA LYS A 247 -20.77 -7.95 1.97
C LYS A 247 -20.06 -7.45 0.69
N ALA A 248 -18.85 -6.93 0.83
CA ALA A 248 -18.07 -6.40 -0.30
C ALA A 248 -17.67 -7.51 -1.28
N ILE A 249 -17.21 -8.67 -0.80
CA ILE A 249 -16.90 -9.83 -1.65
C ILE A 249 -18.17 -10.28 -2.40
N LYS A 250 -19.30 -10.38 -1.70
CA LYS A 250 -20.58 -10.74 -2.32
C LYS A 250 -20.97 -9.74 -3.41
N LYS A 251 -20.87 -8.44 -3.12
CA LYS A 251 -21.13 -7.38 -4.10
C LYS A 251 -20.29 -7.50 -5.36
N LEU A 252 -18.96 -7.70 -5.24
CA LEU A 252 -18.06 -7.90 -6.39
C LEU A 252 -18.36 -9.18 -7.18
N ARG A 253 -18.93 -10.20 -6.54
CA ARG A 253 -19.30 -11.45 -7.22
C ARG A 253 -20.60 -11.35 -7.98
N THR A 254 -21.57 -10.57 -7.49
CA THR A 254 -22.92 -10.46 -8.06
C THR A 254 -23.07 -9.29 -9.04
N ASN A 255 -22.25 -8.24 -8.91
CA ASN A 255 -22.31 -7.05 -9.76
C ASN A 255 -21.08 -7.00 -10.70
N SER A 256 -21.18 -7.66 -11.85
CA SER A 256 -20.10 -7.72 -12.84
C SER A 256 -19.77 -6.33 -13.42
N GLY A 257 -20.76 -5.48 -13.67
CA GLY A 257 -20.56 -4.13 -14.23
C GLY A 257 -19.77 -3.23 -13.30
N GLU A 258 -20.09 -3.20 -12.00
CA GLU A 258 -19.33 -2.43 -11.02
C GLU A 258 -17.89 -2.99 -10.85
N LYS A 259 -17.75 -4.31 -10.85
CA LYS A 259 -16.43 -4.97 -10.80
C LYS A 259 -15.56 -4.56 -11.98
N GLU A 260 -16.07 -4.61 -13.20
CA GLU A 260 -15.34 -4.21 -14.41
C GLU A 260 -14.95 -2.74 -14.39
N MET A 261 -15.86 -1.87 -13.94
CA MET A 261 -15.59 -0.44 -13.77
C MET A 261 -14.47 -0.20 -12.76
N ILE A 262 -14.50 -0.84 -11.59
CA ILE A 262 -13.46 -0.74 -10.55
C ILE A 262 -12.10 -1.19 -11.09
N ILE A 263 -12.06 -2.32 -11.81
CA ILE A 263 -10.84 -2.85 -12.42
C ILE A 263 -10.26 -1.86 -13.43
N LYS A 264 -11.09 -1.33 -14.33
CA LYS A 264 -10.69 -0.36 -15.36
C LYS A 264 -10.15 0.92 -14.72
N ASN A 265 -10.94 1.53 -13.85
CA ASN A 265 -10.60 2.78 -13.18
C ASN A 265 -9.33 2.64 -12.33
N GLY A 266 -9.23 1.54 -11.57
CA GLY A 266 -8.05 1.25 -10.74
C GLY A 266 -6.78 1.14 -11.56
N TYR A 267 -6.82 0.40 -12.66
CA TYR A 267 -5.69 0.26 -13.57
C TYR A 267 -5.28 1.60 -14.21
N GLU A 268 -6.24 2.34 -14.76
CA GLU A 268 -5.98 3.64 -15.40
C GLU A 268 -5.40 4.66 -14.39
N MET A 269 -5.95 4.71 -13.19
CA MET A 269 -5.47 5.57 -12.11
C MET A 269 -4.03 5.23 -11.71
N VAL A 270 -3.70 3.94 -11.54
CA VAL A 270 -2.34 3.49 -11.18
C VAL A 270 -1.35 3.82 -12.29
N MET A 271 -1.70 3.60 -13.55
CA MET A 271 -0.84 3.96 -14.69
C MET A 271 -0.61 5.46 -14.82
N ARG A 272 -1.56 6.28 -14.39
CA ARG A 272 -1.44 7.74 -14.44
C ARG A 272 -0.65 8.30 -13.24
N LYS A 273 -1.01 7.90 -12.00
CA LYS A 273 -0.47 8.50 -10.76
C LYS A 273 0.82 7.86 -10.28
N PHE A 274 0.94 6.53 -10.40
CA PHE A 274 2.01 5.75 -9.78
C PHE A 274 3.01 5.17 -10.79
N PHE A 275 3.04 5.73 -11.99
CA PHE A 275 3.93 5.27 -13.05
C PHE A 275 5.38 5.67 -12.77
N LEU A 276 6.26 4.67 -12.63
CA LEU A 276 7.67 4.84 -12.24
C LEU A 276 8.40 5.92 -13.09
N PRO A 277 8.39 5.89 -14.44
CA PRO A 277 9.15 6.87 -15.22
C PRO A 277 8.74 8.32 -14.96
N THR A 278 7.46 8.58 -14.72
CA THR A 278 6.93 9.93 -14.45
C THR A 278 7.37 10.42 -13.07
N ASN A 279 7.21 9.58 -12.04
CA ASN A 279 7.48 9.98 -10.66
C ASN A 279 8.98 10.09 -10.38
N VAL A 280 9.80 9.22 -10.97
CA VAL A 280 11.26 9.32 -10.89
C VAL A 280 11.77 10.62 -11.54
N ARG A 281 11.19 11.06 -12.67
CA ARG A 281 11.56 12.38 -13.26
C ARG A 281 11.24 13.54 -12.32
N GLN A 282 10.11 13.48 -11.59
CA GLN A 282 9.76 14.52 -10.61
C GLN A 282 10.76 14.54 -9.45
N ILE A 283 11.18 13.37 -8.94
CA ILE A 283 12.25 13.29 -7.93
C ILE A 283 13.55 13.89 -8.46
N PHE A 284 13.91 13.61 -9.72
CA PHE A 284 15.13 14.16 -10.33
C PHE A 284 15.08 15.67 -10.41
N LYS A 285 13.93 16.28 -10.83
CA LYS A 285 13.72 17.74 -10.80
C LYS A 285 13.85 18.29 -9.39
N LEU A 286 13.29 17.60 -8.39
CA LEU A 286 13.42 17.99 -7.00
C LEU A 286 14.90 18.05 -6.54
N TYR A 287 15.74 17.13 -7.01
CA TYR A 287 17.18 17.14 -6.76
C TYR A 287 17.89 18.28 -7.48
N GLN A 288 17.46 18.68 -8.66
CA GLN A 288 18.06 19.77 -9.43
C GLN A 288 17.71 21.16 -8.90
N GLY A 289 16.70 21.25 -8.02
CA GLY A 289 16.32 22.53 -7.41
C GLY A 289 15.28 23.32 -8.24
N SER A 290 14.68 22.66 -9.23
CA SER A 290 13.63 23.25 -10.09
C SER A 290 12.24 22.94 -9.53
#